data_7262e2e4287251e53ec383f85d59288d
#
_entry.id   7262e2e4287251e53ec383f85d59288d
#
_cell.length_a   1.000
_cell.length_b   1.000
_cell.length_c   1.000
_cell.angle_alpha   90.00
_cell.angle_beta   90.00
_cell.angle_gamma   90.00
#
_symmetry.space_group_name_H-M   'P 1'
#
loop_
_entity.id
_entity.type
_entity.pdbx_description
1 polymer ?
#
loop_
_entity_poly.entity_id
_entity_poly.type
_entity_poly.pdbx_seq_one_letter_code
_entity_poly.pdbx_strand_id
1 'polypeptide(L)' 'MAAKIRVSYTEPQELQEVIELLQTKIDTYKVSKGQKGEYKKAYIELRDDKK' A
#
# COMPACT_ATOMS: atom_id res chain seq x y z
N MET A 1 -7.85 4.33 15.72
CA MET A 1 -6.71 4.75 15.05
C MET A 1 -6.42 3.93 13.87
N ALA A 2 -6.02 4.54 12.80
CA ALA A 2 -5.73 3.82 11.59
C ALA A 2 -4.24 3.58 11.50
N ALA A 3 -3.86 2.45 10.97
CA ALA A 3 -2.46 2.13 10.78
C ALA A 3 -2.06 2.48 9.36
N LYS A 4 -0.85 2.92 9.21
CA LYS A 4 -0.33 3.26 7.91
C LYS A 4 0.83 2.36 7.59
N ILE A 5 0.86 1.87 6.37
CA ILE A 5 1.91 1.00 5.93
C ILE A 5 2.55 1.59 4.69
N ARG A 6 3.85 1.54 4.62
CA ARG A 6 4.57 1.99 3.46
C ARG A 6 5.25 0.81 2.82
N VAL A 7 4.97 0.58 1.57
CA VAL A 7 5.50 -0.56 0.85
C VAL A 7 6.43 -0.08 -0.23
N SER A 8 7.62 -0.62 -0.25
CA SER A 8 8.55 -0.33 -1.32
C SER A 8 8.58 -1.54 -2.23
N TYR A 9 8.44 -1.33 -3.50
CA TYR A 9 8.43 -2.45 -4.43
C TYR A 9 9.04 -2.04 -5.75
N THR A 10 9.50 -3.01 -6.50
CA THR A 10 10.07 -2.75 -7.80
C THR A 10 9.15 -3.20 -8.91
N GLU A 11 8.36 -4.21 -8.65
CA GLU A 11 7.46 -4.71 -9.67
C GLU A 11 6.03 -4.50 -9.24
N PRO A 12 5.18 -4.10 -10.15
CA PRO A 12 3.79 -3.82 -9.79
C PRO A 12 3.08 -5.05 -9.27
N GLN A 13 3.55 -6.22 -9.68
CA GLN A 13 2.94 -7.43 -9.22
C GLN A 13 3.06 -7.60 -7.72
N GLU A 14 4.18 -7.15 -7.17
CA GLU A 14 4.37 -7.26 -5.75
C GLU A 14 3.35 -6.42 -4.99
N LEU A 15 3.11 -5.23 -5.49
CA LEU A 15 2.15 -4.37 -4.83
C LEU A 15 0.76 -4.97 -4.90
N GLN A 16 0.44 -5.56 -6.03
CA GLN A 16 -0.87 -6.12 -6.20
C GLN A 16 -1.10 -7.25 -5.21
N GLU A 17 -0.10 -8.04 -4.93
CA GLU A 17 -0.23 -9.11 -3.97
C GLU A 17 -0.49 -8.56 -2.57
N VAL A 18 0.21 -7.50 -2.23
CA VAL A 18 0.00 -6.92 -0.92
C VAL A 18 -1.41 -6.37 -0.81
N ILE A 19 -1.88 -5.72 -1.85
CA ILE A 19 -3.22 -5.17 -1.82
C ILE A 19 -4.24 -6.27 -1.69
N GLU A 20 -4.04 -7.37 -2.36
CA GLU A 20 -4.98 -8.46 -2.26
C GLU A 20 -5.01 -9.07 -0.87
N LEU A 21 -3.87 -9.15 -0.25
CA LEU A 21 -3.83 -9.70 1.09
C LEU A 21 -4.54 -8.81 2.09
N LEU A 22 -4.48 -7.53 1.88
CA LEU A 22 -5.04 -6.60 2.83
C LEU A 22 -6.33 -5.95 2.35
N GLN A 23 -6.88 -6.44 1.26
CA GLN A 23 -7.97 -5.69 0.63
C GLN A 23 -9.15 -5.49 1.56
N THR A 24 -9.38 -6.40 2.46
CA THR A 24 -10.50 -6.23 3.36
C THR A 24 -10.20 -5.24 4.46
N LYS A 25 -8.93 -4.93 4.65
CA LYS A 25 -8.57 -4.02 5.71
C LYS A 25 -8.07 -2.69 5.23
N ILE A 26 -7.93 -2.53 3.93
CA ILE A 26 -7.43 -1.29 3.39
C ILE A 26 -8.54 -0.28 3.32
N ASP A 27 -8.29 0.88 3.87
CA ASP A 27 -9.22 1.97 3.76
C ASP A 27 -8.93 2.75 2.48
N THR A 28 -7.71 3.22 2.33
CA THR A 28 -7.30 3.89 1.12
C THR A 28 -5.85 3.59 0.88
N TYR A 29 -5.41 3.80 -0.35
CA TYR A 29 -4.00 3.64 -0.63
C TYR A 29 -3.60 4.58 -1.75
N LYS A 30 -2.34 4.95 -1.77
CA LYS A 30 -1.81 5.80 -2.78
C LYS A 30 -0.51 5.23 -3.27
N VAL A 31 -0.28 5.33 -4.56
CA VAL A 31 0.93 4.84 -5.17
C VAL A 31 1.74 6.03 -5.64
N SER A 32 2.98 6.07 -5.23
CA SER A 32 3.85 7.16 -5.60
C SER A 32 4.86 6.65 -6.59
N LYS A 33 4.94 7.26 -7.73
CA LYS A 33 5.87 6.82 -8.74
C LYS A 33 7.23 7.37 -8.45
N GLY A 34 8.21 6.51 -8.54
CA GLY A 34 9.56 6.94 -8.33
C GLY A 34 10.04 7.78 -9.47
N GLN A 35 10.85 8.74 -9.18
CA GLN A 35 11.34 9.57 -10.18
C GLN A 35 12.30 8.89 -11.07
N LYS A 36 13.17 8.15 -10.53
CA LYS A 36 14.10 7.42 -11.31
C LYS A 36 13.62 6.06 -11.69
N GLY A 37 12.49 5.69 -11.23
CA GLY A 37 11.92 4.44 -11.62
C GLY A 37 12.54 3.24 -11.02
N GLU A 38 13.32 3.39 -10.00
CA GLU A 38 13.89 2.23 -9.41
C GLU A 38 13.00 1.62 -8.38
N TYR A 39 12.51 2.41 -7.49
CA TYR A 39 11.62 1.89 -6.46
C TYR A 39 10.36 2.69 -6.47
N LYS A 40 9.28 2.01 -6.36
CA LYS A 40 7.99 2.65 -6.23
C LYS A 40 7.54 2.47 -4.81
N LYS A 41 6.82 3.44 -4.32
CA LYS A 41 6.34 3.38 -2.96
C LYS A 41 4.83 3.47 -2.94
N ALA A 42 4.24 2.71 -2.08
CA ALA A 42 2.80 2.75 -1.89
C ALA A 42 2.50 3.01 -0.43
N TYR A 43 1.58 3.90 -0.18
CA TYR A 43 1.17 4.20 1.17
C TYR A 43 -0.23 3.66 1.36
N ILE A 44 -0.39 2.79 2.31
CA ILE A 44 -1.65 2.12 2.54
C ILE A 44 -2.15 2.50 3.92
N GLU A 45 -3.40 2.93 4.00
CA GLU A 45 -4.00 3.20 5.28
C GLU A 45 -5.00 2.11 5.57
N LEU A 46 -4.83 1.48 6.70
CA LEU A 46 -5.72 0.43 7.09
C LEU A 46 -6.93 1.01 7.77
N ARG A 47 -8.06 0.29 7.62
CA ARG A 47 -9.28 0.73 8.19
C ARG A 47 -9.24 0.60 9.67
N ASP A 48 -9.80 1.56 10.36
CA ASP A 48 -9.90 1.49 11.80
C ASP A 48 -11.18 0.78 12.13
N ASP A 49 -11.06 -0.50 12.33
CA ASP A 49 -12.18 -1.33 12.57
C ASP A 49 -12.67 -1.31 13.94
N LYS A 50 -12.11 -0.58 14.80
CA LYS A 50 -12.49 -0.59 16.11
C LYS A 50 -13.74 0.12 16.29
N LYS A 51 -14.54 -0.26 16.93
CA LYS A 51 -15.72 0.39 17.05
C LYS A 51 -16.21 0.51 18.19
#